data_59fb4fdcbf22dd04127f526ddf4d4187
#
_entry.id   59fb4fdcbf22dd04127f526ddf4d4187
#
_cell.length_a   1.000
_cell.length_b   1.000
_cell.length_c   1.000
_cell.angle_alpha   90.00
_cell.angle_beta   90.00
_cell.angle_gamma   90.00
#
_symmetry.space_group_name_H-M   'P 1'
#
loop_
_entity.id
_entity.type
_entity.pdbx_description
1 polymer ?
#
loop_
_entity_poly.entity_id
_entity_poly.type
_entity_poly.pdbx_seq_one_letter_code
_entity_poly.pdbx_strand_id
1 'polypeptide(L)'
;MLHRLGLEYHKPEVISRKLDPKTQKAFIASYENLMNSMGDDEVAVFVDAVHPTHAARAVGCWAPTKQKLAIEQTSGRDRINIHGAIDLESGQTRMIEAESIDAKSTIRLLEALEALYPFMVCIHVFLDNASYHHAKLVKEWLSRPGRRIKLHFLPVFCPHLNPIERLWGVMHKNITHNKCYETCGEFAEVTLVFLRDEVPRRWAEICDSVTDNFRIISPRDFRLLR
;
A
#
# COMPACT_ATOMS: atom_id res chain seq x y z
N MET A 1 -13.72 -11.85 -33.71
CA MET A 1 -12.92 -12.89 -34.40
C MET A 1 -11.94 -13.59 -33.46
N LEU A 2 -11.09 -12.88 -32.73
CA LEU A 2 -10.12 -13.51 -31.82
C LEU A 2 -10.74 -14.36 -30.69
N HIS A 3 -11.81 -13.89 -30.04
CA HIS A 3 -12.52 -14.68 -29.02
C HIS A 3 -13.04 -16.03 -29.54
N ARG A 4 -13.44 -16.12 -30.81
CA ARG A 4 -13.87 -17.39 -31.42
C ARG A 4 -12.71 -18.40 -31.59
N LEU A 5 -11.50 -17.92 -31.54
CA LEU A 5 -10.26 -18.71 -31.58
C LEU A 5 -9.70 -19.01 -30.18
N GLY A 6 -10.47 -18.69 -29.11
CA GLY A 6 -10.02 -18.87 -27.74
C GLY A 6 -8.91 -17.90 -27.33
N LEU A 7 -8.75 -16.77 -28.02
CA LEU A 7 -7.76 -15.74 -27.71
C LEU A 7 -8.41 -14.58 -26.96
N GLU A 8 -7.82 -14.21 -25.84
CA GLU A 8 -8.22 -13.06 -25.03
C GLU A 8 -7.05 -12.08 -24.91
N TYR A 9 -7.37 -10.80 -24.77
CA TYR A 9 -6.37 -9.78 -24.52
C TYR A 9 -6.02 -9.73 -23.04
N HIS A 10 -4.79 -10.11 -22.71
CA HIS A 10 -4.27 -10.07 -21.36
C HIS A 10 -3.08 -9.10 -21.25
N LYS A 11 -3.07 -8.31 -20.18
CA LYS A 11 -1.89 -7.60 -19.75
C LYS A 11 -1.05 -8.56 -18.90
N PRO A 12 0.19 -8.89 -19.28
CA PRO A 12 1.04 -9.77 -18.49
C PRO A 12 1.27 -9.21 -17.09
N GLU A 13 1.24 -10.06 -16.09
CA GLU A 13 1.64 -9.72 -14.73
C GLU A 13 3.17 -9.81 -14.60
N VAL A 14 3.72 -8.87 -13.83
CA VAL A 14 5.15 -8.89 -13.50
C VAL A 14 5.33 -9.63 -12.17
N ILE A 15 5.93 -10.81 -12.23
CA ILE A 15 6.20 -11.63 -11.05
C ILE A 15 7.71 -11.74 -10.80
N SER A 16 8.11 -11.76 -9.54
CA SER A 16 9.51 -11.99 -9.18
C SER A 16 9.92 -13.46 -9.45
N ARG A 17 11.11 -13.66 -10.02
CA ARG A 17 11.70 -14.99 -10.15
C ARG A 17 12.05 -15.64 -8.80
N LYS A 18 12.11 -14.83 -7.74
CA LYS A 18 12.51 -15.24 -6.38
C LYS A 18 11.30 -15.52 -5.47
N LEU A 19 10.08 -15.60 -6.03
CA LEU A 19 8.90 -15.99 -5.27
C LEU A 19 9.05 -17.42 -4.74
N ASP A 20 8.84 -17.57 -3.44
CA ASP A 20 8.80 -18.88 -2.78
C ASP A 20 7.41 -19.14 -2.19
N PRO A 21 6.64 -20.08 -2.77
CA PRO A 21 5.31 -20.42 -2.27
C PRO A 21 5.31 -20.96 -0.83
N LYS A 22 6.42 -21.55 -0.36
CA LYS A 22 6.51 -22.09 1.01
C LYS A 22 6.56 -20.96 2.04
N THR A 23 7.37 -19.93 1.78
CA THR A 23 7.45 -18.75 2.68
C THR A 23 6.15 -17.97 2.68
N GLN A 24 5.46 -17.83 1.54
CA GLN A 24 4.13 -17.22 1.46
C GLN A 24 3.12 -17.98 2.31
N LYS A 25 3.06 -19.32 2.16
CA LYS A 25 2.16 -20.18 2.94
C LYS A 25 2.42 -20.07 4.45
N ALA A 26 3.69 -20.07 4.84
CA ALA A 26 4.08 -19.93 6.25
C ALA A 26 3.66 -18.57 6.83
N PHE A 27 3.84 -17.48 6.05
CA PHE A 27 3.40 -16.15 6.45
C PHE A 27 1.87 -16.08 6.60
N ILE A 28 1.11 -16.56 5.61
CA ILE A 28 -0.36 -16.55 5.66
C ILE A 28 -0.86 -17.29 6.89
N ALA A 29 -0.34 -18.50 7.15
CA ALA A 29 -0.72 -19.27 8.33
C ALA A 29 -0.37 -18.56 9.65
N SER A 30 0.79 -17.89 9.71
CA SER A 30 1.18 -17.09 10.88
C SER A 30 0.29 -15.88 11.08
N TYR A 31 -0.08 -15.20 10.00
CA TYR A 31 -1.00 -14.08 10.00
C TYR A 31 -2.40 -14.50 10.47
N GLU A 32 -2.98 -15.56 9.89
CA GLU A 32 -4.29 -16.09 10.27
C GLU A 32 -4.31 -16.51 11.75
N ASN A 33 -3.26 -17.19 12.23
CA ASN A 33 -3.15 -17.55 13.63
C ASN A 33 -3.10 -16.33 14.55
N LEU A 34 -2.36 -15.30 14.17
CA LEU A 34 -2.31 -14.06 14.93
C LEU A 34 -3.68 -13.38 14.97
N MET A 35 -4.32 -13.19 13.81
CA MET A 35 -5.65 -12.55 13.75
C MET A 35 -6.70 -13.30 14.54
N ASN A 36 -6.67 -14.64 14.55
CA ASN A 36 -7.58 -15.47 15.33
C ASN A 36 -7.31 -15.45 16.84
N SER A 37 -6.12 -15.06 17.28
CA SER A 37 -5.70 -15.03 18.70
C SER A 37 -5.57 -13.62 19.27
N MET A 38 -5.70 -12.60 18.44
CA MET A 38 -5.58 -11.19 18.82
C MET A 38 -6.73 -10.78 19.73
N GLY A 39 -6.43 -10.05 20.79
CA GLY A 39 -7.42 -9.52 21.74
C GLY A 39 -8.05 -8.21 21.24
N ASP A 40 -9.16 -7.83 21.85
CA ASP A 40 -9.89 -6.57 21.53
C ASP A 40 -9.06 -5.32 21.86
N ASP A 41 -8.00 -5.45 22.65
CA ASP A 41 -7.06 -4.39 23.03
C ASP A 41 -5.76 -4.40 22.16
N GLU A 42 -5.76 -5.14 21.08
CA GLU A 42 -4.70 -5.19 20.09
C GLU A 42 -5.21 -4.74 18.73
N VAL A 43 -4.32 -4.24 17.86
CA VAL A 43 -4.65 -3.81 16.50
C VAL A 43 -3.60 -4.25 15.52
N ALA A 44 -4.01 -4.56 14.29
CA ALA A 44 -3.13 -4.93 13.19
C ALA A 44 -3.16 -3.87 12.08
N VAL A 45 -1.99 -3.37 11.67
CA VAL A 45 -1.86 -2.38 10.61
C VAL A 45 -0.84 -2.82 9.56
N PHE A 46 -1.08 -2.46 8.31
CA PHE A 46 -0.16 -2.70 7.20
C PHE A 46 0.54 -1.42 6.79
N VAL A 47 1.85 -1.49 6.66
CA VAL A 47 2.73 -0.34 6.39
C VAL A 47 3.46 -0.52 5.08
N ASP A 48 3.57 0.56 4.33
CA ASP A 48 4.38 0.65 3.12
C ASP A 48 4.67 2.12 2.76
N ALA A 49 5.57 2.32 1.81
CA ALA A 49 5.90 3.63 1.27
C ALA A 49 5.50 3.75 -0.20
N VAL A 50 4.95 4.90 -0.58
CA VAL A 50 4.59 5.20 -1.96
C VAL A 50 5.20 6.54 -2.40
N HIS A 51 5.57 6.62 -3.68
CA HIS A 51 6.22 7.77 -4.29
C HIS A 51 5.42 8.27 -5.50
N PRO A 52 4.18 8.77 -5.32
CA PRO A 52 3.40 9.26 -6.44
C PRO A 52 4.06 10.48 -7.07
N THR A 53 4.11 10.46 -8.41
CA THR A 53 4.65 11.56 -9.20
C THR A 53 3.56 12.55 -9.55
N HIS A 54 3.90 13.85 -9.56
CA HIS A 54 3.04 14.94 -10.04
C HIS A 54 2.94 14.86 -11.57
N ALA A 55 2.22 13.86 -12.05
CA ALA A 55 1.98 13.63 -13.48
C ALA A 55 0.60 13.03 -13.69
N ALA A 56 -0.11 13.52 -14.70
CA ALA A 56 -1.37 12.93 -15.11
C ALA A 56 -1.14 11.53 -15.69
N ARG A 57 -1.94 10.56 -15.27
CA ARG A 57 -1.92 9.20 -15.78
C ARG A 57 -3.11 8.99 -16.72
N ALA A 58 -2.86 9.04 -18.02
CA ALA A 58 -3.90 8.80 -19.01
C ALA A 58 -4.37 7.33 -18.94
N VAL A 59 -5.66 7.15 -18.70
CA VAL A 59 -6.34 5.84 -18.73
C VAL A 59 -7.57 5.93 -19.60
N GLY A 60 -8.02 4.79 -20.17
CA GLY A 60 -9.23 4.73 -20.96
C GLY A 60 -10.45 5.23 -20.18
N CYS A 61 -11.28 6.06 -20.80
CA CYS A 61 -12.53 6.54 -20.25
C CYS A 61 -13.64 6.58 -21.34
N TRP A 62 -14.88 6.60 -20.88
CA TRP A 62 -16.02 6.77 -21.78
C TRP A 62 -16.13 8.24 -22.21
N ALA A 63 -16.32 8.46 -23.51
CA ALA A 63 -16.52 9.78 -24.09
C ALA A 63 -17.55 9.74 -25.23
N PRO A 64 -18.19 10.86 -25.56
CA PRO A 64 -19.06 10.96 -26.73
C PRO A 64 -18.31 10.55 -28.03
N THR A 65 -19.03 9.88 -28.92
CA THR A 65 -18.46 9.45 -30.21
C THR A 65 -17.85 10.64 -30.97
N LYS A 66 -16.67 10.47 -31.51
CA LYS A 66 -15.90 11.48 -32.27
C LYS A 66 -15.26 12.61 -31.41
N GLN A 67 -15.41 12.61 -30.09
CA GLN A 67 -14.71 13.54 -29.21
C GLN A 67 -13.26 13.09 -29.00
N LYS A 68 -12.30 13.95 -29.30
CA LYS A 68 -10.90 13.74 -28.92
C LYS A 68 -10.68 14.30 -27.53
N LEU A 69 -10.19 13.46 -26.62
CA LEU A 69 -9.85 13.85 -25.25
C LEU A 69 -8.33 14.02 -25.14
N ALA A 70 -7.91 15.02 -24.41
CA ALA A 70 -6.52 15.26 -24.04
C ALA A 70 -6.46 15.65 -22.55
N ILE A 71 -5.34 15.36 -21.92
CA ILE A 71 -5.02 15.77 -20.55
C ILE A 71 -3.72 16.56 -20.63
N GLU A 72 -3.69 17.71 -19.99
CA GLU A 72 -2.47 18.46 -19.79
C GLU A 72 -1.54 17.66 -18.86
N GLN A 73 -0.25 17.68 -19.18
CA GLN A 73 0.76 16.96 -18.42
C GLN A 73 1.83 17.93 -17.96
N THR A 74 2.18 17.84 -16.70
CA THR A 74 3.34 18.51 -16.12
C THR A 74 4.64 17.82 -16.53
N SER A 75 5.80 18.37 -16.16
CA SER A 75 7.11 17.76 -16.45
C SER A 75 7.26 16.35 -15.86
N GLY A 76 6.44 15.98 -14.86
CA GLY A 76 6.38 14.66 -14.25
C GLY A 76 7.62 14.25 -13.44
N ARG A 77 8.47 15.22 -13.07
CA ARG A 77 9.70 14.96 -12.30
C ARG A 77 9.49 15.08 -10.80
N ASP A 78 8.54 15.92 -10.39
CA ASP A 78 8.25 16.14 -8.98
C ASP A 78 7.46 14.97 -8.42
N ARG A 79 7.81 14.55 -7.22
CA ARG A 79 7.15 13.47 -6.49
C ARG A 79 7.04 13.80 -5.02
N ILE A 80 6.06 13.24 -4.37
CA ILE A 80 5.94 13.23 -2.91
C ILE A 80 6.30 11.84 -2.39
N ASN A 81 6.86 11.79 -1.18
CA ASN A 81 7.17 10.53 -0.51
C ASN A 81 6.22 10.38 0.67
N ILE A 82 5.40 9.35 0.64
CA ILE A 82 4.43 9.06 1.69
C ILE A 82 4.82 7.73 2.33
N HIS A 83 5.03 7.74 3.64
CA HIS A 83 5.15 6.55 4.46
C HIS A 83 3.81 6.35 5.17
N GLY A 84 3.09 5.29 4.85
CA GLY A 84 1.70 5.10 5.24
C GLY A 84 1.43 3.82 5.98
N ALA A 85 0.35 3.85 6.77
CA ALA A 85 -0.23 2.69 7.43
C ALA A 85 -1.74 2.66 7.23
N ILE A 86 -2.32 1.46 7.19
CA ILE A 86 -3.76 1.22 7.16
C ILE A 86 -4.13 0.10 8.12
N ASP A 87 -5.22 0.29 8.85
CA ASP A 87 -5.96 -0.71 9.58
C ASP A 87 -7.12 -1.20 8.70
N LEU A 88 -7.17 -2.47 8.40
CA LEU A 88 -8.19 -3.04 7.49
C LEU A 88 -9.55 -3.23 8.16
N GLU A 89 -9.61 -3.28 9.47
CA GLU A 89 -10.85 -3.43 10.20
C GLU A 89 -11.63 -2.10 10.23
N SER A 90 -10.97 -1.04 10.63
CA SER A 90 -11.60 0.27 10.81
C SER A 90 -11.47 1.20 9.59
N GLY A 91 -10.54 0.91 8.67
CA GLY A 91 -10.17 1.80 7.58
C GLY A 91 -9.35 3.02 8.02
N GLN A 92 -8.93 3.07 9.28
CA GLN A 92 -8.08 4.16 9.78
C GLN A 92 -6.73 4.13 9.09
N THR A 93 -6.28 5.29 8.68
CA THR A 93 -4.99 5.47 8.03
C THR A 93 -4.09 6.42 8.81
N ARG A 94 -2.78 6.20 8.67
CA ARG A 94 -1.79 7.19 9.12
C ARG A 94 -0.77 7.40 8.02
N MET A 95 -0.66 8.63 7.54
CA MET A 95 0.20 9.01 6.42
C MET A 95 1.19 10.08 6.86
N ILE A 96 2.48 9.79 6.70
CA ILE A 96 3.58 10.71 6.99
C ILE A 96 4.21 11.11 5.65
N GLU A 97 4.14 12.39 5.32
CA GLU A 97 4.95 12.96 4.26
C GLU A 97 6.39 13.15 4.76
N ALA A 98 7.35 12.76 3.94
CA ALA A 98 8.76 12.86 4.29
C ALA A 98 9.61 13.27 3.07
N GLU A 99 10.72 13.97 3.31
CA GLU A 99 11.69 14.28 2.25
C GLU A 99 12.33 12.99 1.70
N SER A 100 12.55 12.02 2.60
CA SER A 100 13.04 10.68 2.25
C SER A 100 12.38 9.62 3.12
N ILE A 101 12.23 8.42 2.56
CA ILE A 101 11.79 7.25 3.32
C ILE A 101 13.02 6.56 3.89
N ASP A 102 13.17 6.62 5.21
CA ASP A 102 14.33 6.16 5.96
C ASP A 102 13.95 5.67 7.38
N ALA A 103 14.95 5.37 8.20
CA ALA A 103 14.73 4.96 9.59
C ALA A 103 14.03 6.04 10.44
N LYS A 104 14.25 7.34 10.15
CA LYS A 104 13.62 8.43 10.90
C LYS A 104 12.13 8.55 10.51
N SER A 105 11.81 8.48 9.22
CA SER A 105 10.41 8.47 8.75
C SER A 105 9.67 7.23 9.27
N THR A 106 10.34 6.07 9.37
CA THR A 106 9.78 4.87 10.00
C THR A 106 9.42 5.13 11.45
N ILE A 107 10.34 5.67 12.25
CA ILE A 107 10.08 5.97 13.67
C ILE A 107 8.92 6.97 13.81
N ARG A 108 8.91 8.04 13.01
CA ARG A 108 7.80 9.01 13.02
C ARG A 108 6.44 8.35 12.72
N LEU A 109 6.41 7.39 11.81
CA LEU A 109 5.17 6.65 11.51
C LEU A 109 4.78 5.77 12.70
N LEU A 110 5.72 5.04 13.30
CA LEU A 110 5.46 4.19 14.47
C LEU A 110 4.98 5.01 15.67
N GLU A 111 5.57 6.18 15.94
CA GLU A 111 5.10 7.13 16.97
C GLU A 111 3.69 7.63 16.68
N ALA A 112 3.40 7.94 15.43
CA ALA A 112 2.08 8.38 15.00
C ALA A 112 1.02 7.28 15.11
N LEU A 113 1.40 6.00 14.96
CA LEU A 113 0.54 4.85 15.20
C LEU A 113 0.27 4.65 16.69
N GLU A 114 1.28 4.76 17.57
CA GLU A 114 1.05 4.72 19.01
C GLU A 114 0.13 5.85 19.50
N ALA A 115 0.21 7.03 18.87
CA ALA A 115 -0.69 8.14 19.15
C ALA A 115 -2.11 7.93 18.61
N LEU A 116 -2.25 7.24 17.47
CA LEU A 116 -3.56 6.91 16.89
C LEU A 116 -4.32 5.89 17.73
N TYR A 117 -3.61 4.97 18.37
CA TYR A 117 -4.17 3.89 19.16
C TYR A 117 -3.74 3.97 20.64
N PRO A 118 -4.16 5.01 21.39
CA PRO A 118 -3.67 5.26 22.75
C PRO A 118 -4.05 4.18 23.76
N PHE A 119 -5.13 3.44 23.51
CA PHE A 119 -5.68 2.43 24.42
C PHE A 119 -5.29 1.01 24.05
N MET A 120 -4.68 0.78 22.90
CA MET A 120 -4.23 -0.56 22.50
C MET A 120 -2.96 -0.95 23.24
N VAL A 121 -2.93 -2.16 23.77
CA VAL A 121 -1.77 -2.71 24.50
C VAL A 121 -0.68 -3.18 23.54
N CYS A 122 -1.06 -3.59 22.32
CA CYS A 122 -0.14 -3.99 21.28
C CYS A 122 -0.63 -3.53 19.89
N ILE A 123 0.31 -3.02 19.09
CA ILE A 123 0.06 -2.62 17.70
C ILE A 123 0.95 -3.52 16.82
N HIS A 124 0.32 -4.47 16.13
CA HIS A 124 0.98 -5.36 15.19
C HIS A 124 1.17 -4.65 13.85
N VAL A 125 2.42 -4.43 13.45
CA VAL A 125 2.77 -3.70 12.24
C VAL A 125 3.34 -4.66 11.21
N PHE A 126 2.62 -4.87 10.12
CA PHE A 126 3.04 -5.68 8.99
C PHE A 126 3.72 -4.77 7.95
N LEU A 127 4.96 -5.09 7.58
CA LEU A 127 5.77 -4.25 6.69
C LEU A 127 6.73 -5.11 5.86
N ASP A 128 7.26 -4.54 4.79
CA ASP A 128 8.25 -5.19 3.94
C ASP A 128 9.64 -5.29 4.60
N ASN A 129 10.58 -5.90 3.91
CA ASN A 129 11.95 -6.08 4.37
C ASN A 129 12.90 -4.96 3.93
N ALA A 130 12.40 -3.73 3.73
CA ALA A 130 13.27 -2.61 3.40
C ALA A 130 14.33 -2.39 4.49
N SER A 131 15.56 -2.08 4.07
CA SER A 131 16.72 -2.02 4.97
C SER A 131 16.57 -0.99 6.09
N TYR A 132 15.84 0.08 5.84
CA TYR A 132 15.59 1.12 6.83
C TYR A 132 14.69 0.66 7.99
N HIS A 133 13.83 -0.35 7.79
CA HIS A 133 13.07 -0.98 8.88
C HIS A 133 13.94 -1.81 9.81
N HIS A 134 15.05 -2.35 9.30
CA HIS A 134 16.03 -3.11 10.08
C HIS A 134 17.15 -2.25 10.66
N ALA A 135 17.12 -0.93 10.46
CA ALA A 135 18.15 -0.02 10.92
C ALA A 135 18.33 -0.07 12.45
N LYS A 136 19.57 0.12 12.90
CA LYS A 136 19.92 0.17 14.33
C LYS A 136 19.05 1.17 15.09
N LEU A 137 18.81 2.34 14.51
CA LEU A 137 17.99 3.40 15.09
C LEU A 137 16.54 2.94 15.39
N VAL A 138 15.92 2.17 14.47
CA VAL A 138 14.58 1.62 14.67
C VAL A 138 14.58 0.56 15.78
N LYS A 139 15.58 -0.33 15.80
CA LYS A 139 15.73 -1.35 16.84
C LYS A 139 15.93 -0.73 18.23
N GLU A 140 16.78 0.30 18.33
CA GLU A 140 17.00 1.05 19.56
C GLU A 140 15.74 1.77 20.03
N TRP A 141 14.96 2.33 19.09
CA TRP A 141 13.69 2.95 19.42
C TRP A 141 12.68 1.93 19.95
N LEU A 142 12.54 0.78 19.30
CA LEU A 142 11.65 -0.31 19.71
C LEU A 142 12.03 -0.93 21.07
N SER A 143 13.32 -0.92 21.44
CA SER A 143 13.78 -1.49 22.70
C SER A 143 13.51 -0.58 23.92
N ARG A 144 13.03 0.65 23.71
CA ARG A 144 12.72 1.56 24.81
C ARG A 144 11.50 1.10 25.58
N PRO A 145 11.48 1.23 26.92
CA PRO A 145 10.31 0.90 27.72
C PRO A 145 9.05 1.65 27.28
N GLY A 146 7.90 0.99 27.34
CA GLY A 146 6.61 1.59 27.01
C GLY A 146 6.25 1.59 25.52
N ARG A 147 7.08 1.01 24.64
CA ARG A 147 6.73 0.78 23.24
C ARG A 147 5.70 -0.35 23.12
N ARG A 148 4.69 -0.10 22.28
CA ARG A 148 3.57 -1.05 22.06
C ARG A 148 3.59 -1.65 20.66
N ILE A 149 4.62 -1.37 19.89
CA ILE A 149 4.79 -1.82 18.50
C ILE A 149 5.44 -3.20 18.43
N LYS A 150 4.86 -4.10 17.65
CA LYS A 150 5.43 -5.39 17.28
C LYS A 150 5.52 -5.51 15.75
N LEU A 151 6.73 -5.58 15.24
CA LEU A 151 6.97 -5.66 13.79
C LEU A 151 6.83 -7.10 13.29
N HIS A 152 6.11 -7.27 12.17
CA HIS A 152 5.94 -8.52 11.42
C HIS A 152 6.38 -8.29 9.99
N PHE A 153 7.44 -8.99 9.57
CA PHE A 153 7.98 -8.82 8.23
C PHE A 153 7.31 -9.72 7.21
N LEU A 154 6.88 -9.12 6.10
CA LEU A 154 6.35 -9.83 4.95
C LEU A 154 7.43 -10.69 4.27
N PRO A 155 7.07 -11.78 3.59
CA PRO A 155 8.03 -12.51 2.77
C PRO A 155 8.64 -11.62 1.70
N VAL A 156 9.94 -11.76 1.46
CA VAL A 156 10.65 -10.97 0.43
C VAL A 156 10.04 -11.20 -0.95
N PHE A 157 9.98 -10.14 -1.76
CA PHE A 157 9.40 -10.14 -3.10
C PHE A 157 7.90 -10.47 -3.18
N CYS A 158 7.15 -10.28 -2.11
CA CYS A 158 5.72 -10.58 -2.04
C CYS A 158 4.85 -9.34 -1.76
N PRO A 159 4.88 -8.28 -2.60
CA PRO A 159 4.06 -7.08 -2.39
C PRO A 159 2.55 -7.40 -2.41
N HIS A 160 2.14 -8.45 -3.13
CA HIS A 160 0.75 -8.91 -3.17
C HIS A 160 0.20 -9.37 -1.79
N LEU A 161 1.08 -9.66 -0.82
CA LEU A 161 0.74 -9.95 0.57
C LEU A 161 0.71 -8.69 1.45
N ASN A 162 0.86 -7.50 0.87
CA ASN A 162 0.68 -6.23 1.57
C ASN A 162 -0.59 -5.52 1.08
N PRO A 163 -1.69 -5.54 1.84
CA PRO A 163 -2.94 -4.90 1.43
C PRO A 163 -2.84 -3.40 1.12
N ILE A 164 -1.93 -2.69 1.77
CA ILE A 164 -1.73 -1.25 1.52
C ILE A 164 -1.32 -0.95 0.07
N GLU A 165 -0.72 -1.91 -0.64
CA GLU A 165 -0.43 -1.79 -2.08
C GLU A 165 -1.72 -1.63 -2.91
N ARG A 166 -2.81 -2.24 -2.45
CA ARG A 166 -4.13 -2.07 -3.07
C ARG A 166 -4.70 -0.69 -2.78
N LEU A 167 -4.43 -0.13 -1.58
CA LEU A 167 -4.79 1.24 -1.25
C LEU A 167 -4.07 2.23 -2.18
N TRP A 168 -2.80 2.00 -2.49
CA TRP A 168 -2.09 2.81 -3.48
C TRP A 168 -2.74 2.76 -4.87
N GLY A 169 -3.25 1.58 -5.26
CA GLY A 169 -4.06 1.43 -6.48
C GLY A 169 -5.35 2.25 -6.44
N VAL A 170 -6.07 2.25 -5.32
CA VAL A 170 -7.28 3.07 -5.10
C VAL A 170 -6.93 4.56 -5.13
N MET A 171 -5.85 4.97 -4.47
CA MET A 171 -5.33 6.34 -4.53
C MET A 171 -5.06 6.78 -5.98
N HIS A 172 -4.31 6.00 -6.74
CA HIS A 172 -4.01 6.33 -8.14
C HIS A 172 -5.27 6.48 -8.98
N LYS A 173 -6.25 5.59 -8.80
CA LYS A 173 -7.53 5.65 -9.49
C LYS A 173 -8.29 6.94 -9.20
N ASN A 174 -8.23 7.44 -7.97
CA ASN A 174 -8.97 8.62 -7.55
C ASN A 174 -8.21 9.93 -7.76
N ILE A 175 -6.88 9.91 -7.74
CA ILE A 175 -6.05 11.13 -7.71
C ILE A 175 -5.32 11.35 -9.03
N THR A 176 -4.71 10.31 -9.65
CA THR A 176 -3.82 10.51 -10.81
C THR A 176 -4.46 10.14 -12.15
N HIS A 177 -5.48 9.27 -12.17
CA HIS A 177 -6.10 8.84 -13.42
C HIS A 177 -6.91 9.98 -14.03
N ASN A 178 -6.51 10.41 -15.23
CA ASN A 178 -7.16 11.48 -16.01
C ASN A 178 -7.32 12.81 -15.25
N LYS A 179 -6.44 13.10 -14.29
CA LYS A 179 -6.42 14.35 -13.53
C LYS A 179 -5.05 15.01 -13.62
N CYS A 180 -5.04 16.34 -13.75
CA CYS A 180 -3.87 17.18 -13.71
C CYS A 180 -4.03 18.21 -12.60
N TYR A 181 -2.94 18.53 -11.92
CA TYR A 181 -2.89 19.54 -10.85
C TYR A 181 -1.91 20.64 -11.26
N GLU A 182 -2.19 21.88 -10.92
CA GLU A 182 -1.36 23.02 -11.33
C GLU A 182 0.01 22.98 -10.65
N THR A 183 0.05 22.62 -9.37
CA THR A 183 1.29 22.59 -8.58
C THR A 183 1.51 21.24 -7.89
N CYS A 184 2.77 20.92 -7.60
CA CYS A 184 3.11 19.77 -6.79
C CYS A 184 2.54 19.87 -5.35
N GLY A 185 2.43 21.10 -4.82
CA GLY A 185 1.80 21.34 -3.51
C GLY A 185 0.32 20.99 -3.49
N GLU A 186 -0.45 21.42 -4.48
CA GLU A 186 -1.85 21.04 -4.66
C GLU A 186 -2.00 19.51 -4.78
N PHE A 187 -1.16 18.89 -5.62
CA PHE A 187 -1.14 17.44 -5.78
C PHE A 187 -0.87 16.70 -4.46
N ALA A 188 0.09 17.19 -3.67
CA ALA A 188 0.42 16.63 -2.36
C ALA A 188 -0.76 16.74 -1.39
N GLU A 189 -1.37 17.94 -1.29
CA GLU A 189 -2.50 18.20 -0.42
C GLU A 189 -3.69 17.29 -0.75
N VAL A 190 -4.12 17.26 -2.02
CA VAL A 190 -5.25 16.42 -2.45
C VAL A 190 -4.96 14.93 -2.21
N THR A 191 -3.73 14.49 -2.43
CA THR A 191 -3.33 13.10 -2.16
C THR A 191 -3.40 12.77 -0.67
N LEU A 192 -2.88 13.65 0.19
CA LEU A 192 -2.87 13.43 1.64
C LEU A 192 -4.27 13.53 2.24
N VAL A 193 -5.09 14.49 1.81
CA VAL A 193 -6.51 14.59 2.23
C VAL A 193 -7.27 13.33 1.83
N PHE A 194 -7.10 12.85 0.59
CA PHE A 194 -7.72 11.60 0.18
C PHE A 194 -7.34 10.43 1.09
N LEU A 195 -6.05 10.25 1.34
CA LEU A 195 -5.56 9.13 2.13
C LEU A 195 -5.90 9.24 3.62
N ARG A 196 -5.87 10.44 4.21
CA ARG A 196 -6.07 10.66 5.66
C ARG A 196 -7.54 10.76 6.05
N ASP A 197 -8.36 11.37 5.20
CA ASP A 197 -9.73 11.77 5.55
C ASP A 197 -10.78 11.03 4.70
N GLU A 198 -10.60 10.98 3.37
CA GLU A 198 -11.57 10.35 2.49
C GLU A 198 -11.60 8.82 2.62
N VAL A 199 -10.43 8.18 2.72
CA VAL A 199 -10.34 6.73 2.87
C VAL A 199 -11.05 6.25 4.14
N PRO A 200 -10.77 6.77 5.36
CA PRO A 200 -11.50 6.36 6.55
C PRO A 200 -13.00 6.66 6.46
N ARG A 201 -13.37 7.85 5.97
CA ARG A 201 -14.76 8.26 5.85
C ARG A 201 -15.57 7.37 4.90
N ARG A 202 -14.95 6.90 3.82
CA ARG A 202 -15.57 6.08 2.77
C ARG A 202 -15.16 4.62 2.86
N TRP A 203 -14.71 4.17 4.02
CA TRP A 203 -14.16 2.81 4.15
C TRP A 203 -15.15 1.74 3.71
N ALA A 204 -16.43 1.87 4.05
CA ALA A 204 -17.47 0.93 3.63
C ALA A 204 -17.59 0.76 2.09
N GLU A 205 -17.17 1.78 1.30
CA GLU A 205 -17.15 1.71 -0.17
C GLU A 205 -15.84 1.15 -0.71
N ILE A 206 -14.76 1.24 0.06
CA ILE A 206 -13.38 0.98 -0.37
C ILE A 206 -12.90 -0.39 0.12
N CYS A 207 -13.39 -0.88 1.26
CA CYS A 207 -12.89 -2.07 1.95
C CYS A 207 -12.80 -3.30 1.04
N ASP A 208 -13.76 -3.53 0.15
CA ASP A 208 -13.75 -4.65 -0.80
C ASP A 208 -12.58 -4.59 -1.81
N SER A 209 -12.00 -3.40 -2.00
CA SER A 209 -10.84 -3.19 -2.88
C SER A 209 -9.51 -3.31 -2.14
N VAL A 210 -9.50 -3.26 -0.80
CA VAL A 210 -8.29 -3.26 0.04
C VAL A 210 -8.45 -4.36 1.09
N THR A 211 -8.30 -5.60 0.66
CA THR A 211 -8.54 -6.79 1.50
C THR A 211 -7.24 -7.53 1.80
N ASP A 212 -7.26 -8.37 2.81
CA ASP A 212 -6.24 -9.35 3.15
C ASP A 212 -6.52 -10.76 2.57
N ASN A 213 -7.33 -10.83 1.52
CA ASN A 213 -7.57 -12.05 0.75
C ASN A 213 -6.27 -12.50 0.05
N PHE A 214 -5.36 -13.05 0.84
CA PHE A 214 -4.04 -13.45 0.38
C PHE A 214 -4.10 -14.66 -0.55
N ARG A 215 -3.27 -14.63 -1.60
CA ARG A 215 -3.10 -15.74 -2.54
C ARG A 215 -1.64 -16.13 -2.59
N ILE A 216 -1.40 -17.44 -2.62
CA ILE A 216 -0.07 -17.96 -2.90
C ILE A 216 0.15 -17.86 -4.41
N ILE A 217 1.20 -17.16 -4.81
CA ILE A 217 1.59 -16.99 -6.21
C ILE A 217 2.84 -17.83 -6.46
N SER A 218 2.80 -18.67 -7.49
CA SER A 218 3.95 -19.45 -7.95
C SER A 218 4.30 -19.06 -9.40
N PRO A 219 5.60 -18.95 -9.76
CA PRO A 219 5.98 -18.79 -11.16
C PRO A 219 5.49 -19.91 -12.08
N ARG A 220 5.09 -21.05 -11.52
CA ARG A 220 4.54 -22.20 -12.26
C ARG A 220 3.09 -21.98 -12.71
N ASP A 221 2.39 -21.04 -12.08
CA ASP A 221 0.99 -20.71 -12.39
C ASP A 221 0.89 -19.85 -13.66
N PHE A 222 2.02 -19.38 -14.19
CA PHE A 222 2.09 -18.47 -15.33
C PHE A 222 2.89 -19.06 -16.50
N ARG A 223 2.40 -18.80 -17.71
CA ARG A 223 3.20 -18.96 -18.91
C ARG A 223 4.14 -17.78 -19.05
N LEU A 224 5.42 -17.99 -18.70
CA LEU A 224 6.43 -16.92 -18.80
C LEU A 224 6.70 -16.57 -20.27
N LEU A 225 6.54 -15.30 -20.63
CA LEU A 225 7.02 -14.76 -21.89
C LEU A 225 8.53 -14.55 -21.79
N ARG A 226 9.28 -15.03 -22.77
CA ARG A 226 10.74 -14.91 -22.86
C ARG A 226 11.13 -13.97 -23.99
#